data_fd39fa4bb2aa473a3b8b0dc9782e3f3d
#
_entry.id   fd39fa4bb2aa473a3b8b0dc9782e3f3d
#
_cell.length_a   1.000
_cell.length_b   1.000
_cell.length_c   1.000
_cell.angle_alpha   90.00
_cell.angle_beta   90.00
_cell.angle_gamma   90.00
#
_symmetry.space_group_name_H-M   'P 1'
#
loop_
_entity.id
_entity.type
_entity.pdbx_description
1 polymer ?
#
loop_
_entity_poly.entity_id
_entity_poly.type
_entity_poly.pdbx_seq_one_letter_code
_entity_poly.pdbx_strand_id
1 'polypeptide(L)'
;MRTMSNERKQSKLDELIQKYCPEGVSYISIKDLIKQKSICTITPSFKIKRNDYKESGSVPIISQEQEYISGYCERSDNNITQKNYVCFGDHSEHIKYVDFAFVQGADGLKIMHTNENIILARYLYHTALAYYKRHDNYERHFKYFGDTAIPLPPLEVQSEIVRILDNFTELTAELTAELTARKKQYEYYRTKLLEQPQNKCQMVTVADLGKWSGGKTPSTTNKDFWEGGTIPWISSKDMKAPTLEDTEDHLTEQALIDGGMTLLPEGIVTVVTRSGILKHTFPVAFVPFRTTINQDIKALIVKEGISSRYVFHVLQAYAESIRKSTKKQGGTVDSLDFQKVLAYEIPIPALDVQNRLVQVLDNFEAICSDLNIGLPAEIEARQKQYEY
;
A
#
# COMPACT_ATOMS: atom_id res chain seq x y z
N MET A 1 40.37 12.55 23.95
CA MET A 1 39.24 13.24 23.32
C MET A 1 39.63 13.68 21.93
N ARG A 2 39.25 12.93 20.91
CA ARG A 2 39.37 13.34 19.50
C ARG A 2 37.95 13.74 19.07
N THR A 3 37.74 15.03 18.92
CA THR A 3 36.57 15.60 18.26
C THR A 3 36.58 15.15 16.80
N MET A 4 35.74 14.19 16.44
CA MET A 4 35.43 13.93 15.04
C MET A 4 34.58 15.09 14.52
N SER A 5 35.19 16.00 13.80
CA SER A 5 34.51 16.95 12.93
C SER A 5 33.85 16.16 11.82
N ASN A 6 32.52 16.03 11.90
CA ASN A 6 31.70 15.53 10.81
C ASN A 6 31.66 16.61 9.71
N GLU A 7 32.69 16.69 8.88
CA GLU A 7 32.64 17.48 7.65
C GLU A 7 31.61 16.81 6.73
N ARG A 8 30.37 17.32 6.75
CA ARG A 8 29.39 17.00 5.71
C ARG A 8 30.04 17.38 4.38
N LYS A 9 30.34 16.40 3.53
CA LYS A 9 30.70 16.65 2.14
C LYS A 9 29.61 17.53 1.54
N GLN A 10 29.98 18.72 1.13
CA GLN A 10 29.10 19.68 0.48
C GLN A 10 28.50 19.02 -0.77
N SER A 11 27.16 19.03 -0.88
CA SER A 11 26.49 18.43 -2.04
C SER A 11 26.68 19.34 -3.27
N LYS A 12 26.57 18.77 -4.45
CA LYS A 12 26.58 19.55 -5.70
C LYS A 12 25.48 20.64 -5.71
N LEU A 13 24.33 20.34 -5.09
CA LEU A 13 23.25 21.32 -4.94
C LEU A 13 23.67 22.48 -4.06
N ASP A 14 24.37 22.24 -2.92
CA ASP A 14 24.89 23.30 -2.05
C ASP A 14 25.87 24.19 -2.78
N GLU A 15 26.77 23.61 -3.56
CA GLU A 15 27.74 24.37 -4.39
C GLU A 15 27.03 25.28 -5.41
N LEU A 16 26.00 24.77 -6.09
CA LEU A 16 25.21 25.52 -7.05
C LEU A 16 24.39 26.63 -6.37
N ILE A 17 23.80 26.37 -5.20
CA ILE A 17 23.06 27.38 -4.43
C ILE A 17 24.02 28.50 -3.99
N GLN A 18 25.17 28.16 -3.43
CA GLN A 18 26.17 29.18 -3.05
C GLN A 18 26.64 30.01 -4.22
N LYS A 19 26.82 29.40 -5.38
CA LYS A 19 27.31 30.08 -6.58
C LYS A 19 26.28 31.01 -7.22
N TYR A 20 25.04 30.53 -7.34
CA TYR A 20 24.01 31.19 -8.13
C TYR A 20 22.91 31.88 -7.30
N CYS A 21 22.81 31.57 -6.03
CA CYS A 21 21.79 32.10 -5.12
C CYS A 21 22.37 32.57 -3.78
N PRO A 22 23.49 33.34 -3.74
CA PRO A 22 24.13 33.76 -2.49
C PRO A 22 23.21 34.60 -1.59
N GLU A 23 22.28 35.36 -2.19
CA GLU A 23 21.28 36.18 -1.50
C GLU A 23 19.96 35.44 -1.25
N GLY A 24 19.89 34.12 -1.52
CA GLY A 24 18.69 33.31 -1.47
C GLY A 24 17.95 33.24 -2.80
N VAL A 25 16.76 32.63 -2.77
CA VAL A 25 15.92 32.40 -3.96
C VAL A 25 14.63 33.22 -3.84
N SER A 26 14.30 33.97 -4.89
CA SER A 26 13.04 34.70 -4.97
C SER A 26 11.86 33.75 -5.22
N TYR A 27 10.69 34.08 -4.62
CA TYR A 27 9.45 33.37 -4.85
C TYR A 27 8.57 34.15 -5.81
N ILE A 28 7.88 33.43 -6.71
CA ILE A 28 6.98 34.02 -7.68
C ILE A 28 5.71 33.16 -7.78
N SER A 29 4.55 33.80 -7.92
CA SER A 29 3.28 33.05 -8.08
C SER A 29 3.19 32.43 -9.48
N ILE A 30 2.58 31.24 -9.58
CA ILE A 30 2.33 30.58 -10.86
C ILE A 30 1.53 31.50 -11.80
N LYS A 31 0.57 32.26 -11.29
CA LYS A 31 -0.19 33.22 -12.10
C LYS A 31 0.66 34.35 -12.68
N ASP A 32 1.69 34.79 -11.95
CA ASP A 32 2.59 35.83 -12.48
C ASP A 32 3.55 35.23 -13.53
N LEU A 33 3.98 33.99 -13.37
CA LEU A 33 4.68 33.26 -14.43
C LEU A 33 3.83 33.08 -15.69
N ILE A 34 2.51 32.87 -15.53
CA ILE A 34 1.56 32.83 -16.66
C ILE A 34 1.43 34.19 -17.31
N LYS A 35 1.25 35.28 -16.54
CA LYS A 35 1.21 36.65 -17.07
C LYS A 35 2.47 37.05 -17.83
N GLN A 36 3.65 36.64 -17.35
CA GLN A 36 4.93 36.87 -17.97
C GLN A 36 5.22 35.98 -19.18
N LYS A 37 4.30 35.05 -19.52
CA LYS A 37 4.46 34.03 -20.55
C LYS A 37 5.62 33.05 -20.32
N SER A 38 6.12 32.96 -19.09
CA SER A 38 7.07 31.91 -18.69
C SER A 38 6.36 30.54 -18.58
N ILE A 39 5.07 30.56 -18.29
CA ILE A 39 4.17 29.41 -18.38
C ILE A 39 3.02 29.78 -19.32
N CYS A 40 2.72 28.91 -20.28
CA CYS A 40 1.62 29.10 -21.23
C CYS A 40 0.56 28.02 -21.03
N THR A 41 -0.70 28.43 -20.89
CA THR A 41 -1.86 27.50 -20.84
C THR A 41 -2.31 27.12 -22.24
N ILE A 42 -2.67 25.85 -22.42
CA ILE A 42 -3.23 25.34 -23.67
C ILE A 42 -4.70 25.04 -23.50
N THR A 43 -5.48 25.48 -24.46
CA THR A 43 -6.89 25.09 -24.61
C THR A 43 -7.02 24.27 -25.90
N PRO A 44 -7.10 22.93 -25.82
CA PRO A 44 -7.28 22.10 -27.00
C PRO A 44 -8.60 22.40 -27.71
N SER A 45 -8.58 22.32 -29.03
CA SER A 45 -9.77 22.46 -29.87
C SER A 45 -10.73 21.27 -29.75
N PHE A 46 -10.23 20.14 -29.28
CA PHE A 46 -10.98 18.89 -29.13
C PHE A 46 -10.77 18.27 -27.75
N LYS A 47 -11.85 17.71 -27.20
CA LYS A 47 -11.85 16.93 -25.96
C LYS A 47 -12.69 15.69 -26.18
N ILE A 48 -12.24 14.55 -25.65
CA ILE A 48 -12.96 13.30 -25.74
C ILE A 48 -13.87 13.11 -24.52
N LYS A 49 -15.09 12.64 -24.75
CA LYS A 49 -16.05 12.39 -23.66
C LYS A 49 -15.72 11.08 -22.95
N ARG A 50 -16.03 10.99 -21.65
CA ARG A 50 -15.73 9.80 -20.83
C ARG A 50 -16.30 8.50 -21.40
N ASN A 51 -17.49 8.55 -22.01
CA ASN A 51 -18.15 7.37 -22.60
C ASN A 51 -17.41 6.84 -23.84
N ASP A 52 -16.51 7.61 -24.42
CA ASP A 52 -15.75 7.25 -25.60
C ASP A 52 -14.32 6.76 -25.27
N TYR A 53 -13.97 6.65 -23.97
CA TYR A 53 -12.70 6.09 -23.53
C TYR A 53 -12.68 4.58 -23.76
N LYS A 54 -11.56 4.10 -24.31
CA LYS A 54 -11.29 2.67 -24.50
C LYS A 54 -10.26 2.20 -23.48
N GLU A 55 -10.26 0.91 -23.17
CA GLU A 55 -9.24 0.28 -22.32
C GLU A 55 -7.86 0.21 -23.02
N SER A 56 -7.84 0.21 -24.36
CA SER A 56 -6.61 0.21 -25.17
C SER A 56 -6.81 1.04 -26.43
N GLY A 57 -5.72 1.55 -27.01
CA GLY A 57 -5.73 2.35 -28.23
C GLY A 57 -4.37 2.97 -28.51
N SER A 58 -4.22 3.65 -29.64
CA SER A 58 -2.97 4.24 -30.09
C SER A 58 -2.61 5.54 -29.39
N VAL A 59 -3.59 6.27 -28.82
CA VAL A 59 -3.38 7.58 -28.21
C VAL A 59 -3.93 7.58 -26.78
N PRO A 60 -3.09 7.90 -25.77
CA PRO A 60 -3.54 8.01 -24.40
C PRO A 60 -4.40 9.26 -24.17
N ILE A 61 -5.36 9.12 -23.24
CA ILE A 61 -6.24 10.20 -22.81
C ILE A 61 -5.81 10.63 -21.40
N ILE A 62 -5.54 11.92 -21.25
CA ILE A 62 -5.25 12.54 -19.95
C ILE A 62 -6.45 13.39 -19.50
N SER A 63 -6.96 13.12 -18.31
CA SER A 63 -8.04 13.87 -17.68
C SER A 63 -7.62 14.40 -16.30
N GLN A 64 -8.55 15.08 -15.63
CA GLN A 64 -8.32 15.57 -14.26
C GLN A 64 -8.41 14.46 -13.20
N GLU A 65 -8.79 13.23 -13.54
CA GLU A 65 -8.96 12.10 -12.62
C GLU A 65 -7.61 11.66 -12.00
N GLN A 66 -7.67 10.82 -10.98
CA GLN A 66 -6.47 10.37 -10.26
C GLN A 66 -5.56 9.51 -11.14
N GLU A 67 -6.14 8.65 -11.97
CA GLU A 67 -5.40 7.78 -12.88
C GLU A 67 -4.52 8.60 -13.81
N TYR A 68 -3.26 8.18 -13.96
CA TYR A 68 -2.30 8.89 -14.82
C TYR A 68 -2.79 8.92 -16.27
N ILE A 69 -3.18 7.78 -16.83
CA ILE A 69 -3.86 7.64 -18.13
C ILE A 69 -5.29 7.21 -17.83
N SER A 70 -6.26 8.02 -18.25
CA SER A 70 -7.68 7.79 -17.98
C SER A 70 -8.34 6.83 -18.98
N GLY A 71 -7.65 6.49 -20.07
CA GLY A 71 -8.09 5.62 -21.14
C GLY A 71 -7.32 5.89 -22.43
N TYR A 72 -7.80 5.32 -23.52
CA TYR A 72 -7.18 5.43 -24.85
C TYR A 72 -8.22 5.76 -25.92
N CYS A 73 -7.74 6.28 -27.06
CA CYS A 73 -8.52 6.46 -28.28
C CYS A 73 -7.67 6.18 -29.53
N GLU A 74 -8.35 6.08 -30.70
CA GLU A 74 -7.68 5.85 -32.00
C GLU A 74 -7.48 7.16 -32.80
N ARG A 75 -7.80 8.30 -32.22
CA ARG A 75 -7.80 9.59 -32.91
C ARG A 75 -6.44 10.25 -32.84
N SER A 76 -5.85 10.57 -33.99
CA SER A 76 -4.52 11.18 -34.11
C SER A 76 -4.55 12.64 -34.58
N ASP A 77 -5.62 13.12 -35.15
CA ASP A 77 -5.73 14.41 -35.86
C ASP A 77 -5.88 15.64 -34.93
N ASN A 78 -6.21 15.45 -33.66
CA ASN A 78 -6.37 16.52 -32.67
C ASN A 78 -5.55 16.28 -31.40
N ASN A 79 -4.44 15.58 -31.50
CA ASN A 79 -3.58 15.32 -30.36
C ASN A 79 -2.81 16.57 -29.93
N ILE A 80 -2.62 16.68 -28.63
CA ILE A 80 -1.60 17.54 -28.07
C ILE A 80 -0.25 16.89 -28.39
N THR A 81 0.61 17.62 -29.09
CA THR A 81 1.91 17.10 -29.54
C THR A 81 2.83 16.79 -28.37
N GLN A 82 3.81 15.91 -28.60
CA GLN A 82 4.79 15.57 -27.59
C GLN A 82 5.63 16.80 -27.19
N LYS A 83 5.54 17.19 -25.93
CA LYS A 83 6.36 18.20 -25.22
C LYS A 83 6.25 17.92 -23.73
N ASN A 84 6.92 18.74 -22.94
CA ASN A 84 6.82 18.69 -21.49
C ASN A 84 5.62 19.54 -21.01
N TYR A 85 4.65 18.89 -20.38
CA TYR A 85 3.46 19.54 -19.85
C TYR A 85 3.28 19.30 -18.37
N VAL A 86 2.79 20.33 -17.67
CA VAL A 86 2.22 20.18 -16.34
C VAL A 86 0.71 20.33 -16.46
N CYS A 87 -0.01 19.32 -16.05
CA CYS A 87 -1.47 19.28 -16.09
C CYS A 87 -2.03 19.38 -14.67
N PHE A 88 -3.05 20.22 -14.49
CA PHE A 88 -3.74 20.44 -13.21
C PHE A 88 -5.23 20.15 -13.35
N GLY A 89 -5.79 19.34 -12.46
CA GLY A 89 -7.22 19.06 -12.38
C GLY A 89 -7.96 20.15 -11.62
N ASP A 90 -8.82 20.91 -12.31
CA ASP A 90 -9.51 22.09 -11.75
C ASP A 90 -10.48 21.75 -10.60
N HIS A 91 -11.00 20.53 -10.57
CA HIS A 91 -11.90 20.05 -9.50
C HIS A 91 -11.29 18.95 -8.64
N SER A 92 -10.32 18.22 -9.17
CA SER A 92 -9.69 17.06 -8.50
C SER A 92 -8.37 17.41 -7.81
N GLU A 93 -7.79 18.56 -8.14
CA GLU A 93 -6.52 19.07 -7.65
C GLU A 93 -5.32 18.14 -7.93
N HIS A 94 -5.48 17.15 -8.83
CA HIS A 94 -4.37 16.28 -9.23
C HIS A 94 -3.43 17.01 -10.18
N ILE A 95 -2.13 16.88 -9.89
CA ILE A 95 -1.05 17.44 -10.71
C ILE A 95 -0.35 16.30 -11.42
N LYS A 96 -0.20 16.42 -12.75
CA LYS A 96 0.44 15.41 -13.59
C LYS A 96 1.54 16.06 -14.45
N TYR A 97 2.63 15.35 -14.63
CA TYR A 97 3.63 15.70 -15.64
C TYR A 97 3.46 14.76 -16.84
N VAL A 98 3.39 15.30 -18.04
CA VAL A 98 3.15 14.53 -19.26
C VAL A 98 4.16 14.95 -20.33
N ASP A 99 4.94 13.98 -20.84
CA ASP A 99 6.02 14.19 -21.83
C ASP A 99 5.79 13.46 -23.16
N PHE A 100 4.59 12.98 -23.38
CA PHE A 100 4.16 12.29 -24.60
C PHE A 100 2.93 12.96 -25.24
N ALA A 101 2.65 12.59 -26.48
CA ALA A 101 1.46 13.07 -27.19
C ALA A 101 0.18 12.43 -26.60
N PHE A 102 -0.85 13.22 -26.38
CA PHE A 102 -2.09 12.77 -25.76
C PHE A 102 -3.32 13.54 -26.26
N VAL A 103 -4.50 13.07 -25.92
CA VAL A 103 -5.76 13.80 -26.10
C VAL A 103 -6.30 14.20 -24.74
N GLN A 104 -6.80 15.42 -24.62
CA GLN A 104 -7.49 15.84 -23.41
C GLN A 104 -8.81 15.08 -23.25
N GLY A 105 -9.01 14.50 -22.08
CA GLY A 105 -10.29 13.94 -21.66
C GLY A 105 -11.35 15.02 -21.36
N ALA A 106 -12.35 14.65 -20.58
CA ALA A 106 -13.44 15.56 -20.18
C ALA A 106 -12.95 16.87 -19.57
N ASP A 107 -13.86 17.83 -19.40
CA ASP A 107 -13.58 19.17 -18.88
C ASP A 107 -12.88 19.16 -17.50
N GLY A 108 -12.21 20.28 -17.18
CA GLY A 108 -11.57 20.50 -15.88
C GLY A 108 -10.06 20.28 -15.88
N LEU A 109 -9.44 19.75 -16.95
CA LEU A 109 -8.00 19.68 -17.03
C LEU A 109 -7.41 21.00 -17.56
N LYS A 110 -6.46 21.58 -16.83
CA LYS A 110 -5.64 22.72 -17.24
C LYS A 110 -4.28 22.20 -17.68
N ILE A 111 -3.90 22.51 -18.90
CA ILE A 111 -2.66 22.04 -19.53
C ILE A 111 -1.74 23.23 -19.66
N MET A 112 -0.52 23.10 -19.16
CA MET A 112 0.49 24.14 -19.17
C MET A 112 1.79 23.61 -19.78
N HIS A 113 2.46 24.43 -20.56
CA HIS A 113 3.85 24.23 -20.94
C HIS A 113 4.70 25.42 -20.53
N THR A 114 5.98 25.22 -20.36
CA THR A 114 6.91 26.22 -19.85
C THR A 114 7.83 26.75 -20.96
N ASN A 115 8.33 27.96 -20.74
CA ASN A 115 9.54 28.41 -21.42
C ASN A 115 10.75 27.80 -20.71
N GLU A 116 11.30 26.72 -21.25
CA GLU A 116 12.41 25.95 -20.67
C GLU A 116 13.70 26.76 -20.48
N ASN A 117 13.78 27.98 -21.02
CA ASN A 117 14.89 28.92 -20.73
C ASN A 117 14.68 29.71 -19.43
N ILE A 118 13.52 29.58 -18.77
CA ILE A 118 13.19 30.31 -17.54
C ILE A 118 12.83 29.32 -16.43
N ILE A 119 11.96 28.39 -16.73
CA ILE A 119 11.51 27.38 -15.79
C ILE A 119 11.30 26.04 -16.50
N LEU A 120 11.96 24.98 -15.98
CA LEU A 120 11.77 23.62 -16.49
C LEU A 120 10.39 23.11 -16.12
N ALA A 121 9.69 22.47 -17.06
CA ALA A 121 8.36 21.90 -16.77
C ALA A 121 8.42 20.85 -15.65
N ARG A 122 9.49 20.05 -15.63
CA ARG A 122 9.70 19.05 -14.56
C ARG A 122 9.94 19.71 -13.20
N TYR A 123 10.66 20.85 -13.16
CA TYR A 123 10.83 21.63 -11.95
C TYR A 123 9.51 22.24 -11.48
N LEU A 124 8.69 22.81 -12.39
CA LEU A 124 7.35 23.30 -12.08
C LEU A 124 6.48 22.19 -11.50
N TYR A 125 6.54 20.97 -12.05
CA TYR A 125 5.81 19.83 -11.53
C TYR A 125 6.17 19.51 -10.07
N HIS A 126 7.46 19.37 -9.76
CA HIS A 126 7.92 19.06 -8.41
C HIS A 126 7.62 20.19 -7.41
N THR A 127 7.83 21.44 -7.79
CA THR A 127 7.51 22.58 -6.92
C THR A 127 6.02 22.75 -6.73
N ALA A 128 5.20 22.50 -7.75
CA ALA A 128 3.77 22.51 -7.61
C ALA A 128 3.27 21.45 -6.63
N LEU A 129 3.82 20.24 -6.67
CA LEU A 129 3.50 19.18 -5.70
C LEU A 129 3.91 19.56 -4.26
N ALA A 130 5.06 20.23 -4.08
CA ALA A 130 5.56 20.58 -2.76
C ALA A 130 4.86 21.81 -2.14
N TYR A 131 4.50 22.79 -2.94
CA TYR A 131 4.00 24.08 -2.45
C TYR A 131 2.48 24.27 -2.57
N TYR A 132 1.80 23.57 -3.48
CA TYR A 132 0.36 23.64 -3.61
C TYR A 132 -0.32 22.90 -2.44
N LYS A 133 -1.20 23.59 -1.74
CA LYS A 133 -2.02 23.00 -0.67
C LYS A 133 -3.40 22.68 -1.19
N ARG A 134 -3.77 21.40 -1.16
CA ARG A 134 -5.09 20.95 -1.56
C ARG A 134 -6.18 21.50 -0.64
N HIS A 135 -7.35 21.74 -1.20
CA HIS A 135 -8.51 22.27 -0.50
C HIS A 135 -9.56 21.18 -0.22
N ASP A 136 -9.52 20.07 -0.96
CA ASP A 136 -10.36 18.88 -0.80
C ASP A 136 -11.87 19.15 -0.77
N ASN A 137 -12.32 20.23 -1.45
CA ASN A 137 -13.72 20.59 -1.64
C ASN A 137 -14.08 20.60 -3.13
N TYR A 138 -15.40 20.61 -3.45
CA TYR A 138 -15.86 20.61 -4.85
C TYR A 138 -16.05 22.03 -5.37
N GLU A 139 -14.96 22.66 -5.80
CA GLU A 139 -14.95 23.96 -6.49
C GLU A 139 -13.91 23.99 -7.61
N ARG A 140 -13.68 25.16 -8.22
CA ARG A 140 -12.60 25.36 -9.21
C ARG A 140 -11.35 25.86 -8.51
N HIS A 141 -10.29 25.07 -8.56
CA HIS A 141 -9.06 25.29 -7.79
C HIS A 141 -7.93 25.95 -8.59
N PHE A 142 -8.07 26.14 -9.91
CA PHE A 142 -7.00 26.69 -10.72
C PHE A 142 -6.56 28.10 -10.28
N LYS A 143 -7.46 28.87 -9.68
CA LYS A 143 -7.10 30.19 -9.09
C LYS A 143 -6.14 30.04 -7.91
N TYR A 144 -6.38 29.06 -7.02
CA TYR A 144 -5.51 28.80 -5.87
C TYR A 144 -4.18 28.20 -6.31
N PHE A 145 -4.21 27.32 -7.32
CA PHE A 145 -3.01 26.85 -7.98
C PHE A 145 -2.19 28.00 -8.55
N GLY A 146 -2.84 28.95 -9.23
CA GLY A 146 -2.20 30.16 -9.74
C GLY A 146 -1.63 31.06 -8.65
N ASP A 147 -2.27 31.16 -7.49
CA ASP A 147 -1.80 31.96 -6.35
C ASP A 147 -0.65 31.30 -5.57
N THR A 148 -0.35 30.02 -5.85
CA THR A 148 0.77 29.30 -5.23
C THR A 148 2.09 29.97 -5.61
N ALA A 149 2.84 30.41 -4.61
CA ALA A 149 4.19 30.96 -4.78
C ALA A 149 5.22 29.83 -4.73
N ILE A 150 6.06 29.75 -5.75
CA ILE A 150 7.14 28.76 -5.86
C ILE A 150 8.50 29.46 -5.94
N PRO A 151 9.58 28.85 -5.44
CA PRO A 151 10.93 29.37 -5.62
C PRO A 151 11.33 29.29 -7.10
N LEU A 152 12.03 30.30 -7.60
CA LEU A 152 12.50 30.33 -8.98
C LEU A 152 14.03 30.60 -9.02
N PRO A 153 14.87 29.58 -8.73
CA PRO A 153 16.31 29.68 -8.88
C PRO A 153 16.73 29.62 -10.36
N PRO A 154 18.01 29.94 -10.68
CA PRO A 154 18.57 29.72 -12.00
C PRO A 154 18.46 28.25 -12.48
N LEU A 155 18.48 28.07 -13.81
CA LEU A 155 18.25 26.78 -14.46
C LEU A 155 19.22 25.69 -14.02
N GLU A 156 20.45 26.02 -13.67
CA GLU A 156 21.46 25.08 -13.16
C GLU A 156 21.01 24.45 -11.83
N VAL A 157 20.42 25.25 -10.95
CA VAL A 157 19.88 24.80 -9.67
C VAL A 157 18.60 24.01 -9.88
N GLN A 158 17.69 24.51 -10.76
CA GLN A 158 16.48 23.77 -11.13
C GLN A 158 16.81 22.38 -11.67
N SER A 159 17.79 22.30 -12.59
CA SER A 159 18.20 21.02 -13.21
C SER A 159 18.76 20.03 -12.18
N GLU A 160 19.54 20.49 -11.21
CA GLU A 160 20.08 19.61 -10.18
C GLU A 160 19.00 19.15 -9.21
N ILE A 161 18.06 20.03 -8.83
CA ILE A 161 16.87 19.65 -8.02
C ILE A 161 16.03 18.59 -8.75
N VAL A 162 15.71 18.80 -10.03
CA VAL A 162 14.98 17.83 -10.85
C VAL A 162 15.71 16.49 -10.89
N ARG A 163 17.03 16.50 -11.15
CA ARG A 163 17.85 15.28 -11.18
C ARG A 163 17.76 14.49 -9.87
N ILE A 164 17.81 15.18 -8.73
CA ILE A 164 17.74 14.56 -7.41
C ILE A 164 16.34 13.95 -7.20
N LEU A 165 15.28 14.72 -7.44
CA LEU A 165 13.90 14.29 -7.20
C LEU A 165 13.46 13.18 -8.16
N ASP A 166 13.89 13.24 -9.43
CA ASP A 166 13.61 12.18 -10.39
C ASP A 166 14.31 10.87 -10.02
N ASN A 167 15.57 10.91 -9.57
CA ASN A 167 16.29 9.74 -9.07
C ASN A 167 15.59 9.11 -7.87
N PHE A 168 15.07 9.90 -6.93
CA PHE A 168 14.28 9.35 -5.81
C PHE A 168 12.98 8.70 -6.27
N THR A 169 12.29 9.30 -7.22
CA THR A 169 11.06 8.75 -7.79
C THR A 169 11.31 7.42 -8.48
N GLU A 170 12.36 7.35 -9.31
CA GLU A 170 12.75 6.13 -10.03
C GLU A 170 13.14 5.01 -9.07
N LEU A 171 14.03 5.28 -8.10
CA LEU A 171 14.43 4.32 -7.08
C LEU A 171 13.26 3.80 -6.26
N THR A 172 12.31 4.67 -5.88
CA THR A 172 11.12 4.27 -5.14
C THR A 172 10.22 3.36 -6.00
N ALA A 173 10.07 3.66 -7.30
CA ALA A 173 9.32 2.84 -8.23
C ALA A 173 9.97 1.45 -8.43
N GLU A 174 11.31 1.40 -8.59
CA GLU A 174 12.07 0.15 -8.72
C GLU A 174 11.92 -0.73 -7.47
N LEU A 175 12.12 -0.16 -6.27
CA LEU A 175 11.97 -0.88 -5.01
C LEU A 175 10.54 -1.40 -4.81
N THR A 176 9.54 -0.62 -5.21
CA THR A 176 8.13 -1.03 -5.14
C THR A 176 7.83 -2.18 -6.11
N ALA A 177 8.39 -2.13 -7.31
CA ALA A 177 8.28 -3.21 -8.29
C ALA A 177 8.99 -4.48 -7.80
N GLU A 178 10.18 -4.33 -7.20
CA GLU A 178 10.91 -5.45 -6.61
C GLU A 178 10.13 -6.07 -5.45
N LEU A 179 9.59 -5.27 -4.54
CA LEU A 179 8.75 -5.76 -3.44
C LEU A 179 7.55 -6.56 -3.97
N THR A 180 6.89 -6.06 -5.01
CA THR A 180 5.76 -6.75 -5.65
C THR A 180 6.20 -8.08 -6.26
N ALA A 181 7.34 -8.12 -6.95
CA ALA A 181 7.90 -9.33 -7.53
C ALA A 181 8.30 -10.34 -6.43
N ARG A 182 8.92 -9.87 -5.33
CA ARG A 182 9.30 -10.72 -4.18
C ARG A 182 8.08 -11.31 -3.49
N LYS A 183 7.00 -10.53 -3.30
CA LYS A 183 5.73 -11.06 -2.75
C LYS A 183 5.15 -12.17 -3.61
N LYS A 184 5.10 -12.00 -4.94
CA LYS A 184 4.64 -13.05 -5.87
C LYS A 184 5.55 -14.28 -5.82
N GLN A 185 6.86 -14.07 -5.75
CA GLN A 185 7.86 -15.16 -5.63
C GLN A 185 7.66 -15.91 -4.31
N TYR A 186 7.44 -15.21 -3.20
CA TYR A 186 7.15 -15.81 -1.91
C TYR A 186 5.90 -16.68 -1.95
N GLU A 187 4.79 -16.17 -2.49
CA GLU A 187 3.53 -16.93 -2.62
C GLU A 187 3.72 -18.21 -3.45
N TYR A 188 4.45 -18.11 -4.56
CA TYR A 188 4.76 -19.27 -5.41
C TYR A 188 5.58 -20.30 -4.67
N TYR A 189 6.71 -19.90 -4.04
CA TYR A 189 7.58 -20.85 -3.34
C TYR A 189 6.92 -21.39 -2.07
N ARG A 190 6.16 -20.59 -1.34
CA ARG A 190 5.37 -21.07 -0.20
C ARG A 190 4.48 -22.23 -0.61
N THR A 191 3.66 -22.05 -1.63
CA THR A 191 2.79 -23.12 -2.12
C THR A 191 3.59 -24.32 -2.57
N LYS A 192 4.61 -24.13 -3.37
CA LYS A 192 5.44 -25.22 -3.91
C LYS A 192 6.22 -26.00 -2.84
N LEU A 193 6.75 -25.32 -1.82
CA LEU A 193 7.46 -25.95 -0.71
C LEU A 193 6.52 -26.74 0.21
N LEU A 194 5.28 -26.29 0.33
CA LEU A 194 4.26 -26.91 1.16
C LEU A 194 3.43 -27.95 0.42
N GLU A 195 3.43 -28.00 -0.92
CA GLU A 195 2.93 -29.10 -1.74
C GLU A 195 3.87 -30.31 -1.66
N GLN A 196 3.95 -30.92 -0.49
CA GLN A 196 4.75 -32.13 -0.33
C GLN A 196 4.12 -33.29 -1.10
N PRO A 197 4.93 -34.14 -1.78
CA PRO A 197 4.40 -35.36 -2.39
C PRO A 197 3.72 -36.22 -1.32
N GLN A 198 2.47 -36.61 -1.54
CA GLN A 198 1.68 -37.39 -0.60
C GLN A 198 2.41 -38.66 -0.06
N ASN A 199 3.32 -39.20 -0.83
CA ASN A 199 4.11 -40.39 -0.45
C ASN A 199 5.22 -40.11 0.60
N LYS A 200 5.48 -38.83 0.97
CA LYS A 200 6.56 -38.45 1.90
C LYS A 200 6.08 -37.78 3.19
N CYS A 201 4.79 -37.53 3.35
CA CYS A 201 4.23 -36.90 4.55
C CYS A 201 2.86 -37.49 4.88
N GLN A 202 2.51 -37.42 6.16
CA GLN A 202 1.18 -37.83 6.62
C GLN A 202 0.18 -36.72 6.26
N MET A 203 -0.94 -37.09 5.63
CA MET A 203 -2.08 -36.23 5.49
C MET A 203 -2.89 -36.25 6.79
N VAL A 204 -3.19 -35.06 7.32
CA VAL A 204 -3.87 -34.90 8.61
C VAL A 204 -5.03 -33.94 8.42
N THR A 205 -6.19 -34.27 8.98
CA THR A 205 -7.33 -33.34 8.93
C THR A 205 -7.04 -32.09 9.76
N VAL A 206 -7.61 -30.96 9.35
CA VAL A 206 -7.50 -29.70 10.10
C VAL A 206 -8.05 -29.86 11.53
N ALA A 207 -9.03 -30.76 11.73
CA ALA A 207 -9.53 -31.10 13.06
C ALA A 207 -8.44 -31.71 13.96
N ASP A 208 -7.58 -32.56 13.40
CA ASP A 208 -6.59 -33.33 14.15
C ASP A 208 -5.31 -32.55 14.44
N LEU A 209 -5.19 -31.28 14.01
CA LEU A 209 -4.04 -30.43 14.29
C LEU A 209 -3.93 -29.99 15.75
N GLY A 210 -5.05 -29.99 16.49
CA GLY A 210 -5.09 -29.55 17.87
C GLY A 210 -6.49 -29.18 18.35
N LYS A 211 -6.55 -28.32 19.35
CA LYS A 211 -7.83 -27.90 19.95
C LYS A 211 -8.32 -26.61 19.30
N TRP A 212 -9.50 -26.66 18.70
CA TRP A 212 -10.19 -25.51 18.15
C TRP A 212 -11.10 -24.83 19.17
N SER A 213 -11.04 -23.51 19.24
CA SER A 213 -11.88 -22.69 20.11
C SER A 213 -12.63 -21.64 19.31
N GLY A 214 -13.88 -21.38 19.66
CA GLY A 214 -14.64 -20.24 19.19
C GLY A 214 -14.57 -19.09 20.20
N GLY A 215 -14.93 -17.90 19.76
CA GLY A 215 -14.99 -16.73 20.63
C GLY A 215 -16.38 -16.16 20.83
N LYS A 216 -16.44 -15.04 21.51
CA LYS A 216 -17.64 -14.25 21.81
C LYS A 216 -17.35 -12.75 21.69
N THR A 217 -18.40 -11.97 21.56
CA THR A 217 -18.38 -10.53 21.80
C THR A 217 -19.04 -10.26 23.15
N PRO A 218 -18.35 -9.67 24.12
CA PRO A 218 -18.99 -9.28 25.38
C PRO A 218 -19.95 -8.11 25.12
N SER A 219 -20.83 -7.81 26.08
CA SER A 219 -21.80 -6.71 25.92
C SER A 219 -21.07 -5.41 25.58
N THR A 220 -21.37 -4.84 24.41
CA THR A 220 -20.80 -3.57 23.95
C THR A 220 -21.34 -2.36 24.70
N THR A 221 -22.46 -2.51 25.44
CA THR A 221 -23.05 -1.47 26.27
C THR A 221 -22.47 -1.43 27.67
N ASN A 222 -21.76 -2.49 28.09
CA ASN A 222 -21.08 -2.51 29.38
C ASN A 222 -19.64 -1.98 29.22
N LYS A 223 -19.45 -0.74 29.66
CA LYS A 223 -18.16 -0.05 29.56
C LYS A 223 -17.04 -0.72 30.37
N ASP A 224 -17.38 -1.36 31.49
CA ASP A 224 -16.41 -2.07 32.34
C ASP A 224 -15.68 -3.21 31.61
N PHE A 225 -16.22 -3.67 30.48
CA PHE A 225 -15.59 -4.71 29.68
C PHE A 225 -14.56 -4.17 28.65
N TRP A 226 -14.63 -2.85 28.34
CA TRP A 226 -13.88 -2.24 27.22
C TRP A 226 -12.98 -1.09 27.67
N GLU A 227 -13.46 -0.18 28.54
CA GLU A 227 -12.71 1.00 28.93
C GLU A 227 -11.48 0.63 29.80
N GLY A 228 -10.29 1.05 29.33
CA GLY A 228 -9.02 0.70 29.98
C GLY A 228 -8.60 -0.75 29.78
N GLY A 229 -9.16 -1.45 28.80
CA GLY A 229 -8.78 -2.83 28.49
C GLY A 229 -7.33 -2.96 28.05
N THR A 230 -6.70 -4.06 28.44
CA THR A 230 -5.31 -4.41 28.10
C THR A 230 -5.19 -5.79 27.47
N ILE A 231 -6.29 -6.54 27.40
CA ILE A 231 -6.33 -7.90 26.83
C ILE A 231 -6.76 -7.80 25.38
N PRO A 232 -5.92 -8.14 24.41
CA PRO A 232 -6.27 -8.07 22.99
C PRO A 232 -7.52 -8.88 22.66
N TRP A 233 -8.41 -8.30 21.82
CA TRP A 233 -9.62 -8.95 21.35
C TRP A 233 -9.69 -8.95 19.82
N ILE A 234 -9.43 -10.11 19.22
CA ILE A 234 -9.36 -10.25 17.77
C ILE A 234 -10.76 -10.32 17.15
N SER A 235 -10.96 -9.49 16.15
CA SER A 235 -12.10 -9.49 15.25
C SER A 235 -11.66 -9.60 13.79
N SER A 236 -12.59 -9.67 12.84
CA SER A 236 -12.23 -9.76 11.41
C SER A 236 -11.53 -8.54 10.87
N LYS A 237 -11.62 -7.37 11.53
CA LYS A 237 -10.93 -6.14 11.13
C LYS A 237 -9.43 -6.18 11.41
N ASP A 238 -9.00 -6.97 12.41
CA ASP A 238 -7.59 -7.14 12.79
C ASP A 238 -6.85 -8.10 11.86
N MET A 239 -7.58 -8.98 11.17
CA MET A 239 -7.05 -10.06 10.33
C MET A 239 -6.48 -9.58 8.97
N LYS A 240 -5.87 -8.39 8.93
CA LYS A 240 -5.25 -7.80 7.73
C LYS A 240 -3.79 -8.21 7.57
N ALA A 241 -3.11 -8.49 8.67
CA ALA A 241 -1.71 -8.92 8.70
C ALA A 241 -1.61 -10.44 8.91
N PRO A 242 -0.60 -11.10 8.31
CA PRO A 242 -0.38 -12.54 8.50
C PRO A 242 0.08 -12.90 9.92
N THR A 243 0.86 -12.03 10.56
CA THR A 243 1.22 -12.13 11.99
C THR A 243 0.69 -10.89 12.67
N LEU A 244 -0.08 -11.05 13.75
CA LEU A 244 -0.63 -9.93 14.50
C LEU A 244 0.39 -9.44 15.52
N GLU A 245 0.51 -8.12 15.66
CA GLU A 245 1.32 -7.48 16.69
C GLU A 245 0.45 -6.99 17.85
N ASP A 246 -0.79 -6.57 17.54
CA ASP A 246 -1.79 -6.10 18.49
C ASP A 246 -3.19 -6.15 17.85
N THR A 247 -4.22 -5.68 18.56
CA THR A 247 -5.61 -5.57 18.09
C THR A 247 -6.13 -4.14 18.24
N GLU A 248 -7.14 -3.77 17.45
CA GLU A 248 -7.77 -2.45 17.57
C GLU A 248 -8.54 -2.29 18.90
N ASP A 249 -9.21 -3.37 19.34
CA ASP A 249 -9.98 -3.37 20.59
C ASP A 249 -9.33 -4.26 21.65
N HIS A 250 -9.43 -3.82 22.90
CA HIS A 250 -8.94 -4.55 24.07
C HIS A 250 -10.05 -4.72 25.09
N LEU A 251 -9.99 -5.81 25.86
CA LEU A 251 -10.90 -6.13 26.94
C LEU A 251 -10.22 -5.97 28.30
N THR A 252 -11.04 -5.75 29.31
CA THR A 252 -10.60 -5.75 30.71
C THR A 252 -10.61 -7.15 31.30
N GLU A 253 -9.97 -7.35 32.47
CA GLU A 253 -10.08 -8.58 33.27
C GLU A 253 -11.55 -8.88 33.64
N GLN A 254 -12.38 -7.85 33.84
CA GLN A 254 -13.80 -7.99 34.15
C GLN A 254 -14.57 -8.68 33.01
N ALA A 255 -14.17 -8.45 31.75
CA ALA A 255 -14.76 -9.14 30.60
C ALA A 255 -14.46 -10.65 30.60
N LEU A 256 -13.33 -11.09 31.14
CA LEU A 256 -13.03 -12.52 31.31
C LEU A 256 -13.93 -13.14 32.39
N ILE A 257 -14.09 -12.46 33.52
CA ILE A 257 -14.82 -12.97 34.70
C ILE A 257 -16.33 -12.99 34.41
N ASP A 258 -16.92 -11.83 34.12
CA ASP A 258 -18.38 -11.66 34.02
C ASP A 258 -18.87 -11.71 32.56
N GLY A 259 -18.04 -11.34 31.60
CA GLY A 259 -18.36 -11.40 30.17
C GLY A 259 -18.27 -12.81 29.57
N GLY A 260 -17.74 -13.77 30.34
CA GLY A 260 -17.57 -15.18 29.93
C GLY A 260 -16.66 -15.33 28.71
N MET A 261 -15.64 -14.47 28.61
CA MET A 261 -14.62 -14.53 27.58
C MET A 261 -13.57 -15.59 27.95
N THR A 262 -13.00 -16.21 26.93
CA THR A 262 -11.94 -17.21 27.10
C THR A 262 -10.62 -16.59 26.69
N LEU A 263 -9.67 -16.50 27.61
CA LEU A 263 -8.30 -16.09 27.31
C LEU A 263 -7.55 -17.27 26.67
N LEU A 264 -7.06 -17.05 25.46
CA LEU A 264 -6.29 -18.03 24.69
C LEU A 264 -4.79 -17.81 24.89
N PRO A 265 -3.96 -18.86 24.82
CA PRO A 265 -2.50 -18.74 24.94
C PRO A 265 -1.88 -18.02 23.74
N GLU A 266 -0.62 -17.67 23.86
CA GLU A 266 0.23 -17.23 22.76
C GLU A 266 0.55 -18.38 21.79
N GLY A 267 1.01 -18.03 20.58
CA GLY A 267 1.46 -19.00 19.57
C GLY A 267 0.32 -19.75 18.88
N ILE A 268 -0.87 -19.20 18.87
CA ILE A 268 -2.06 -19.81 18.22
C ILE A 268 -2.20 -19.39 16.76
N VAL A 269 -2.95 -20.16 16.01
CA VAL A 269 -3.35 -19.82 14.63
C VAL A 269 -4.84 -19.46 14.63
N THR A 270 -5.21 -18.33 14.05
CA THR A 270 -6.58 -17.86 13.93
C THR A 270 -7.05 -17.82 12.49
N VAL A 271 -8.33 -18.12 12.28
CA VAL A 271 -8.98 -18.08 10.95
C VAL A 271 -10.33 -17.37 11.03
N VAL A 272 -10.68 -16.65 9.97
CA VAL A 272 -12.00 -16.02 9.85
C VAL A 272 -12.99 -17.05 9.29
N THR A 273 -14.13 -17.24 9.94
CA THR A 273 -15.18 -18.16 9.49
C THR A 273 -16.45 -17.45 9.00
N ARG A 274 -16.64 -16.18 9.35
CA ARG A 274 -17.77 -15.35 8.90
C ARG A 274 -17.34 -13.90 8.78
N SER A 275 -17.34 -13.34 7.58
CA SER A 275 -17.08 -11.92 7.29
C SER A 275 -17.20 -11.66 5.79
N GLY A 276 -17.50 -10.41 5.38
CA GLY A 276 -17.46 -10.00 3.98
C GLY A 276 -16.10 -10.20 3.29
N ILE A 277 -15.00 -10.25 4.03
CA ILE A 277 -13.65 -10.51 3.49
C ILE A 277 -13.54 -11.91 2.84
N LEU A 278 -14.36 -12.88 3.27
CA LEU A 278 -14.41 -14.23 2.70
C LEU A 278 -14.90 -14.26 1.25
N LYS A 279 -15.42 -13.15 0.73
CA LYS A 279 -15.69 -12.99 -0.70
C LYS A 279 -14.41 -13.13 -1.53
N HIS A 280 -13.30 -12.64 -1.02
CA HIS A 280 -12.04 -12.52 -1.73
C HIS A 280 -10.94 -13.43 -1.21
N THR A 281 -10.86 -13.65 0.09
CA THR A 281 -9.75 -14.38 0.74
C THR A 281 -10.25 -15.18 1.94
N PHE A 282 -9.44 -16.15 2.40
CA PHE A 282 -9.61 -16.84 3.69
C PHE A 282 -8.48 -16.37 4.62
N PRO A 283 -8.73 -15.37 5.48
CA PRO A 283 -7.69 -14.84 6.35
C PRO A 283 -7.25 -15.87 7.39
N VAL A 284 -5.95 -16.08 7.46
CA VAL A 284 -5.26 -16.91 8.45
C VAL A 284 -4.18 -16.03 9.09
N ALA A 285 -4.15 -15.95 10.42
CA ALA A 285 -3.13 -15.18 11.12
C ALA A 285 -2.48 -16.01 12.25
N PHE A 286 -1.19 -15.75 12.45
CA PHE A 286 -0.44 -16.21 13.60
C PHE A 286 -0.51 -15.16 14.71
N VAL A 287 -0.76 -15.58 15.96
CA VAL A 287 -0.93 -14.69 17.12
C VAL A 287 0.12 -15.05 18.18
N PRO A 288 1.19 -14.25 18.31
CA PRO A 288 2.31 -14.53 19.21
C PRO A 288 2.05 -14.11 20.68
N PHE A 289 0.88 -13.58 21.00
CA PHE A 289 0.51 -13.08 22.33
C PHE A 289 -0.80 -13.71 22.83
N ARG A 290 -1.05 -13.61 24.12
CA ARG A 290 -2.31 -14.06 24.75
C ARG A 290 -3.45 -13.15 24.34
N THR A 291 -4.59 -13.72 23.94
CA THR A 291 -5.71 -12.97 23.35
C THR A 291 -7.07 -13.56 23.64
N THR A 292 -8.09 -12.81 23.32
CA THR A 292 -9.47 -13.27 23.17
C THR A 292 -9.92 -13.09 21.73
N ILE A 293 -10.99 -13.75 21.29
CA ILE A 293 -11.49 -13.69 19.93
C ILE A 293 -13.00 -13.48 19.89
N ASN A 294 -13.53 -12.91 18.81
CA ASN A 294 -14.96 -12.80 18.58
C ASN A 294 -15.57 -14.10 18.04
N GLN A 295 -16.90 -14.13 17.85
CA GLN A 295 -17.64 -15.31 17.37
C GLN A 295 -17.34 -15.68 15.90
N ASP A 296 -16.81 -14.74 15.10
CA ASP A 296 -16.55 -14.91 13.68
C ASP A 296 -15.14 -15.47 13.40
N ILE A 297 -14.32 -15.56 14.44
CA ILE A 297 -12.98 -16.11 14.45
C ILE A 297 -12.99 -17.50 15.10
N LYS A 298 -12.15 -18.40 14.58
CA LYS A 298 -11.79 -19.65 15.23
C LYS A 298 -10.30 -19.68 15.48
N ALA A 299 -9.90 -20.10 16.67
CA ALA A 299 -8.52 -20.24 17.09
C ALA A 299 -8.12 -21.69 17.24
N LEU A 300 -6.95 -22.04 16.75
CA LEU A 300 -6.33 -23.34 16.89
C LEU A 300 -5.16 -23.27 17.86
N ILE A 301 -5.26 -24.02 18.94
CA ILE A 301 -4.13 -24.35 19.81
C ILE A 301 -3.56 -25.66 19.26
N VAL A 302 -2.39 -25.55 18.61
CA VAL A 302 -1.77 -26.69 17.93
C VAL A 302 -1.27 -27.71 18.94
N LYS A 303 -1.44 -28.99 18.67
CA LYS A 303 -1.02 -30.08 19.55
C LYS A 303 0.50 -30.27 19.52
N GLU A 304 1.03 -30.90 20.55
CA GLU A 304 2.44 -31.26 20.67
C GLU A 304 2.92 -32.09 19.46
N GLY A 305 4.18 -31.88 19.03
CA GLY A 305 4.76 -32.54 17.88
C GLY A 305 4.47 -31.88 16.53
N ILE A 306 3.66 -30.82 16.50
CA ILE A 306 3.40 -30.02 15.29
C ILE A 306 3.77 -28.55 15.57
N SER A 307 4.50 -27.92 14.67
CA SER A 307 4.84 -26.50 14.75
C SER A 307 3.61 -25.64 14.41
N SER A 308 3.19 -24.76 15.32
CA SER A 308 2.08 -23.83 15.07
C SER A 308 2.40 -22.85 13.93
N ARG A 309 3.67 -22.45 13.81
CA ARG A 309 4.14 -21.61 12.71
C ARG A 309 4.09 -22.33 11.36
N TYR A 310 4.40 -23.64 11.34
CA TYR A 310 4.22 -24.47 10.14
C TYR A 310 2.75 -24.56 9.73
N VAL A 311 1.85 -24.82 10.71
CA VAL A 311 0.40 -24.88 10.46
C VAL A 311 -0.12 -23.58 9.90
N PHE A 312 0.34 -22.43 10.41
CA PHE A 312 0.01 -21.13 9.89
C PHE A 312 0.38 -21.00 8.39
N HIS A 313 1.61 -21.33 8.01
CA HIS A 313 2.05 -21.26 6.61
C HIS A 313 1.28 -22.22 5.70
N VAL A 314 1.01 -23.44 6.16
CA VAL A 314 0.22 -24.43 5.39
C VAL A 314 -1.20 -23.95 5.19
N LEU A 315 -1.89 -23.50 6.24
CA LEU A 315 -3.26 -22.99 6.10
C LEU A 315 -3.33 -21.76 5.18
N GLN A 316 -2.31 -20.90 5.18
CA GLN A 316 -2.22 -19.82 4.22
C GLN A 316 -2.00 -20.31 2.79
N ALA A 317 -1.16 -21.32 2.57
CA ALA A 317 -0.91 -21.88 1.24
C ALA A 317 -2.17 -22.52 0.65
N TYR A 318 -2.96 -23.21 1.49
CA TYR A 318 -4.20 -23.86 1.09
C TYR A 318 -5.44 -22.97 1.24
N ALA A 319 -5.28 -21.69 1.65
CA ALA A 319 -6.38 -20.78 1.98
C ALA A 319 -7.44 -20.68 0.87
N GLU A 320 -7.01 -20.52 -0.38
CA GLU A 320 -7.93 -20.37 -1.51
C GLU A 320 -8.68 -21.68 -1.81
N SER A 321 -8.00 -22.82 -1.70
CA SER A 321 -8.63 -24.15 -1.87
C SER A 321 -9.65 -24.44 -0.77
N ILE A 322 -9.28 -24.15 0.49
CA ILE A 322 -10.19 -24.27 1.64
C ILE A 322 -11.40 -23.37 1.43
N ARG A 323 -11.19 -22.09 1.11
CA ARG A 323 -12.28 -21.13 0.87
C ARG A 323 -13.26 -21.62 -0.19
N LYS A 324 -12.76 -22.04 -1.36
CA LYS A 324 -13.59 -22.49 -2.47
C LYS A 324 -14.41 -23.74 -2.13
N SER A 325 -13.79 -24.71 -1.43
CA SER A 325 -14.45 -25.99 -1.11
C SER A 325 -15.42 -25.91 0.06
N THR A 326 -15.28 -24.90 0.94
CA THR A 326 -16.04 -24.82 2.20
C THR A 326 -17.00 -23.63 2.28
N LYS A 327 -17.04 -22.75 1.27
CA LYS A 327 -17.95 -21.60 1.24
C LYS A 327 -19.41 -22.02 1.27
N LYS A 328 -20.18 -21.43 2.21
CA LYS A 328 -21.64 -21.62 2.26
C LYS A 328 -22.31 -20.78 1.18
N GLN A 329 -23.36 -21.35 0.58
CA GLN A 329 -24.23 -20.62 -0.34
C GLN A 329 -25.44 -20.03 0.41
N GLY A 330 -25.78 -18.79 0.08
CA GLY A 330 -26.97 -18.12 0.59
C GLY A 330 -26.81 -17.61 2.03
N GLY A 331 -26.66 -16.34 2.19
CA GLY A 331 -26.57 -15.62 3.46
C GLY A 331 -26.26 -14.16 3.22
N THR A 332 -26.63 -13.27 4.17
CA THR A 332 -26.35 -11.84 4.12
C THR A 332 -24.86 -11.51 4.26
N VAL A 333 -24.10 -12.41 4.88
CA VAL A 333 -22.65 -12.29 5.08
C VAL A 333 -21.99 -13.61 4.68
N ASP A 334 -20.90 -13.50 3.91
CA ASP A 334 -20.12 -14.67 3.50
C ASP A 334 -19.63 -15.45 4.72
N SER A 335 -19.79 -16.78 4.68
CA SER A 335 -19.37 -17.68 5.76
C SER A 335 -18.88 -19.01 5.20
N LEU A 336 -18.04 -19.68 5.98
CA LEU A 336 -17.54 -21.03 5.67
C LEU A 336 -18.31 -22.09 6.47
N ASP A 337 -18.45 -23.26 5.89
CA ASP A 337 -18.86 -24.46 6.61
C ASP A 337 -17.67 -24.97 7.41
N PHE A 338 -17.64 -24.64 8.69
CA PHE A 338 -16.48 -24.95 9.53
C PHE A 338 -16.28 -26.47 9.71
N GLN A 339 -17.33 -27.30 9.60
CA GLN A 339 -17.16 -28.75 9.62
C GLN A 339 -16.39 -29.25 8.40
N LYS A 340 -16.64 -28.65 7.23
CA LYS A 340 -15.85 -28.94 6.02
C LYS A 340 -14.41 -28.38 6.13
N VAL A 341 -14.19 -27.25 6.79
CA VAL A 341 -12.83 -26.77 7.09
C VAL A 341 -12.09 -27.76 7.98
N LEU A 342 -12.75 -28.26 9.02
CA LEU A 342 -12.17 -29.26 9.92
C LEU A 342 -11.83 -30.58 9.22
N ALA A 343 -12.63 -30.99 8.24
CA ALA A 343 -12.41 -32.20 7.45
C ALA A 343 -11.39 -32.04 6.32
N TYR A 344 -10.88 -30.82 6.08
CA TYR A 344 -9.90 -30.60 5.04
C TYR A 344 -8.55 -31.20 5.44
N GLU A 345 -7.90 -31.91 4.50
CA GLU A 345 -6.61 -32.56 4.75
C GLU A 345 -5.42 -31.72 4.29
N ILE A 346 -4.42 -31.61 5.13
CA ILE A 346 -3.16 -30.92 4.85
C ILE A 346 -1.96 -31.82 5.14
N PRO A 347 -0.82 -31.61 4.45
CA PRO A 347 0.38 -32.42 4.67
C PRO A 347 1.10 -31.99 5.95
N ILE A 348 1.47 -32.96 6.79
CA ILE A 348 2.28 -32.75 8.00
C ILE A 348 3.52 -33.62 7.92
N PRO A 349 4.69 -33.08 7.55
CA PRO A 349 5.97 -33.79 7.55
C PRO A 349 6.52 -33.93 8.98
N ALA A 350 7.65 -34.64 9.12
CA ALA A 350 8.37 -34.74 10.41
C ALA A 350 8.76 -33.34 10.94
N LEU A 351 8.82 -33.20 12.26
CA LEU A 351 8.98 -31.90 12.94
C LEU A 351 10.25 -31.14 12.50
N ASP A 352 11.36 -31.85 12.25
CA ASP A 352 12.59 -31.27 11.76
C ASP A 352 12.45 -30.64 10.34
N VAL A 353 11.61 -31.25 9.50
CA VAL A 353 11.25 -30.73 8.17
C VAL A 353 10.35 -29.50 8.31
N GLN A 354 9.34 -29.55 9.21
CA GLN A 354 8.49 -28.41 9.51
C GLN A 354 9.33 -27.22 9.92
N ASN A 355 10.27 -27.38 10.86
CA ASN A 355 11.10 -26.29 11.37
C ASN A 355 12.02 -25.69 10.27
N ARG A 356 12.58 -26.52 9.39
CA ARG A 356 13.36 -26.01 8.24
C ARG A 356 12.50 -25.21 7.27
N LEU A 357 11.29 -25.68 6.97
CA LEU A 357 10.35 -24.96 6.10
C LEU A 357 9.94 -23.62 6.72
N VAL A 358 9.62 -23.60 8.02
CA VAL A 358 9.30 -22.39 8.76
C VAL A 358 10.43 -21.36 8.68
N GLN A 359 11.67 -21.79 8.94
CA GLN A 359 12.82 -20.89 8.88
C GLN A 359 12.97 -20.23 7.50
N VAL A 360 12.80 -20.97 6.43
CA VAL A 360 12.86 -20.43 5.07
C VAL A 360 11.72 -19.46 4.81
N LEU A 361 10.48 -19.84 5.18
CA LEU A 361 9.29 -19.05 4.93
C LEU A 361 9.25 -17.76 5.77
N ASP A 362 9.65 -17.83 7.04
CA ASP A 362 9.72 -16.67 7.93
C ASP A 362 10.78 -15.66 7.46
N ASN A 363 11.94 -16.15 6.96
CA ASN A 363 12.95 -15.26 6.37
C ASN A 363 12.42 -14.54 5.13
N PHE A 364 11.67 -15.21 4.27
CA PHE A 364 11.04 -14.59 3.11
C PHE A 364 9.95 -13.58 3.53
N GLU A 365 9.14 -13.93 4.53
CA GLU A 365 8.10 -13.04 5.06
C GLU A 365 8.72 -11.76 5.63
N ALA A 366 9.80 -11.86 6.41
CA ALA A 366 10.50 -10.71 6.96
C ALA A 366 11.02 -9.76 5.88
N ILE A 367 11.61 -10.29 4.80
CA ILE A 367 12.10 -9.46 3.67
C ILE A 367 10.95 -8.69 2.99
N CYS A 368 9.73 -9.27 2.95
CA CYS A 368 8.60 -8.72 2.23
C CYS A 368 7.65 -7.85 3.08
N SER A 369 7.69 -7.99 4.41
CA SER A 369 6.66 -7.43 5.30
C SER A 369 7.20 -6.57 6.43
N ASP A 370 8.48 -6.74 6.82
CA ASP A 370 9.04 -6.02 7.95
C ASP A 370 9.26 -4.55 7.60
N LEU A 371 8.58 -3.66 8.33
CA LEU A 371 8.68 -2.21 8.18
C LEU A 371 9.97 -1.62 8.77
N ASN A 372 10.73 -2.40 9.55
CA ASN A 372 11.98 -1.96 10.17
C ASN A 372 13.21 -2.43 9.39
N ILE A 373 13.09 -3.53 8.64
CA ILE A 373 14.16 -4.12 7.83
C ILE A 373 13.62 -4.57 6.48
N GLY A 374 14.47 -4.64 5.48
CA GLY A 374 14.11 -5.10 4.14
C GLY A 374 13.51 -4.01 3.23
N LEU A 375 12.84 -4.46 2.16
CA LEU A 375 12.33 -3.57 1.11
C LEU A 375 11.29 -2.55 1.58
N PRO A 376 10.31 -2.87 2.45
CA PRO A 376 9.36 -1.88 2.93
C PRO A 376 10.02 -0.73 3.70
N ALA A 377 10.99 -1.05 4.57
CA ALA A 377 11.73 -0.05 5.34
C ALA A 377 12.54 0.88 4.43
N GLU A 378 13.17 0.33 3.39
CA GLU A 378 13.93 1.12 2.42
C GLU A 378 13.01 2.03 1.60
N ILE A 379 11.85 1.54 1.16
CA ILE A 379 10.85 2.34 0.44
C ILE A 379 10.40 3.51 1.30
N GLU A 380 10.04 3.27 2.57
CA GLU A 380 9.61 4.32 3.49
C GLU A 380 10.72 5.35 3.74
N ALA A 381 11.96 4.89 3.93
CA ALA A 381 13.10 5.78 4.11
C ALA A 381 13.33 6.67 2.88
N ARG A 382 13.18 6.12 1.66
CA ARG A 382 13.31 6.87 0.41
C ARG A 382 12.17 7.88 0.21
N GLN A 383 10.93 7.50 0.56
CA GLN A 383 9.80 8.43 0.51
C GLN A 383 10.01 9.62 1.45
N LYS A 384 10.43 9.37 2.69
CA LYS A 384 10.79 10.44 3.63
C LYS A 384 11.92 11.34 3.13
N GLN A 385 12.92 10.78 2.44
CA GLN A 385 13.98 11.58 1.82
C GLN A 385 13.47 12.46 0.68
N TYR A 386 12.46 12.02 -0.06
CA TYR A 386 11.82 12.80 -1.12
C TYR A 386 10.99 13.97 -0.57
N GLU A 387 10.32 13.77 0.57
CA GLU A 387 9.48 14.79 1.21
C GLU A 387 10.29 15.87 1.95
N TYR A 388 11.54 15.57 2.33
CA TYR A 388 12.42 16.48 3.08
C TYR A 388 13.23 17.37 2.17
#